data_bf5c739a55f4d124ec3a69ea26bc1f91
#
_entry.id   bf5c739a55f4d124ec3a69ea26bc1f91
#
_cell.length_a   1.000
_cell.length_b   1.000
_cell.length_c   1.000
_cell.angle_alpha   90.00
_cell.angle_beta   90.00
_cell.angle_gamma   90.00
#
_symmetry.space_group_name_H-M   'P 1'
#
loop_
_entity.id
_entity.type
_entity.pdbx_description
1 polymer ?
#
loop_
_entity_poly.entity_id
_entity_poly.type
_entity_poly.pdbx_seq_one_letter_code
_entity_poly.pdbx_strand_id
1 'polypeptide(L)'
;EYTERMRKAGGGKLTLKKGTYRFQYSVCIPSNVTVVFEDGVVIENIFDTKAHIKPATAMWQLVPKNMTYKNKAIGKYNGTSNAKMIAKGKVVFDMNYIKGLSIIAVHCKNIEISGITFKGMNGNHYIEVNGAKNVKINKCKFNKAKKGSPQKAYVKEAINIDMADEITGGVGCTWAKQDKTPCVNIKVTNSVFQGMSRGVGTHNYSQTKKKKNIYHSKILIKGNTFKNLYDAGVYLMNWKNTKILNNRFIKNGKGN
;
A
#
# COMPACT_ATOMS: atom_id res chain seq x y z
N GLU A 1 -6.49 10.96 17.54
CA GLU A 1 -6.45 10.88 19.00
C GLU A 1 -6.17 9.45 19.48
N TYR A 2 -7.01 8.45 19.19
CA TYR A 2 -6.86 7.07 19.69
C TYR A 2 -5.51 6.44 19.36
N THR A 3 -5.02 6.57 18.14
CA THR A 3 -3.72 6.00 17.75
C THR A 3 -2.55 6.66 18.45
N GLU A 4 -2.68 7.95 18.83
CA GLU A 4 -1.66 8.66 19.60
C GLU A 4 -1.64 8.21 21.07
N ARG A 5 -2.81 7.95 21.66
CA ARG A 5 -2.89 7.32 23.00
C ARG A 5 -2.21 5.95 23.01
N MET A 6 -2.48 5.13 21.98
CA MET A 6 -1.81 3.83 21.82
C MET A 6 -0.30 3.97 21.66
N ARG A 7 0.16 4.96 20.89
CA ARG A 7 1.61 5.22 20.77
C ARG A 7 2.26 5.49 22.12
N LYS A 8 1.63 6.33 22.94
CA LYS A 8 2.11 6.65 24.30
C LYS A 8 2.09 5.44 25.23
N ALA A 9 1.13 4.56 25.06
CA ALA A 9 1.00 3.30 25.80
C ALA A 9 1.89 2.15 25.26
N GLY A 10 2.73 2.40 24.22
CA GLY A 10 3.60 1.38 23.63
C GLY A 10 2.92 0.46 22.62
N GLY A 11 1.64 0.63 22.35
CA GLY A 11 0.85 -0.17 21.39
C GLY A 11 -0.61 -0.33 21.82
N GLY A 12 -1.33 -1.23 21.15
CA GLY A 12 -2.70 -1.52 21.52
C GLY A 12 -3.56 -2.05 20.37
N LYS A 13 -4.85 -2.26 20.68
CA LYS A 13 -5.85 -2.73 19.72
C LYS A 13 -6.95 -1.69 19.56
N LEU A 14 -7.17 -1.26 18.33
CA LEU A 14 -8.30 -0.42 17.93
C LEU A 14 -9.31 -1.27 17.16
N THR A 15 -10.55 -1.29 17.61
CA THR A 15 -11.62 -1.99 16.90
C THR A 15 -12.61 -0.97 16.35
N LEU A 16 -12.79 -0.98 15.01
CA LEU A 16 -13.84 -0.22 14.35
C LEU A 16 -15.07 -1.12 14.21
N LYS A 17 -16.20 -0.65 14.75
CA LYS A 17 -17.50 -1.31 14.67
C LYS A 17 -18.14 -1.07 13.30
N LYS A 18 -19.14 -1.90 12.92
CA LYS A 18 -19.95 -1.69 11.72
C LYS A 18 -20.34 -0.21 11.54
N GLY A 19 -20.13 0.33 10.36
CA GLY A 19 -20.43 1.73 10.04
C GLY A 19 -19.55 2.29 8.94
N THR A 20 -19.90 3.50 8.48
CA THR A 20 -19.13 4.23 7.47
C THR A 20 -18.30 5.32 8.14
N TYR A 21 -16.99 5.24 7.92
CA TYR A 21 -16.00 6.19 8.45
C TYR A 21 -15.43 7.01 7.28
N ARG A 22 -15.71 8.30 7.26
CA ARG A 22 -15.26 9.21 6.21
C ARG A 22 -13.94 9.85 6.57
N PHE A 23 -12.93 9.64 5.74
CA PHE A 23 -11.57 10.12 5.96
C PHE A 23 -11.29 11.35 5.10
N GLN A 24 -11.22 12.50 5.73
CA GLN A 24 -10.73 13.74 5.13
C GLN A 24 -9.22 13.92 5.36
N TYR A 25 -8.67 13.28 6.37
CA TYR A 25 -7.26 13.32 6.74
C TYR A 25 -6.69 11.92 6.93
N SER A 26 -5.37 11.82 6.82
CA SER A 26 -4.68 10.56 7.11
C SER A 26 -4.83 10.15 8.56
N VAL A 27 -5.06 8.87 8.78
CA VAL A 27 -4.91 8.22 10.08
C VAL A 27 -3.53 7.59 10.14
N CYS A 28 -2.74 7.99 11.13
CA CYS A 28 -1.39 7.50 11.35
C CYS A 28 -1.42 6.29 12.29
N ILE A 29 -0.75 5.21 11.91
CA ILE A 29 -0.64 3.97 12.69
C ILE A 29 0.78 3.82 13.22
N PRO A 30 0.99 3.95 14.53
CA PRO A 30 2.29 3.74 15.16
C PRO A 30 2.62 2.25 15.34
N SER A 31 3.79 1.96 15.87
CA SER A 31 4.24 0.59 16.14
C SER A 31 3.36 -0.12 17.18
N ASN A 32 3.33 -1.46 17.09
CA ASN A 32 2.62 -2.35 18.01
C ASN A 32 1.10 -2.13 18.06
N VAL A 33 0.51 -1.55 17.01
CA VAL A 33 -0.94 -1.30 16.93
C VAL A 33 -1.59 -2.32 16.00
N THR A 34 -2.66 -2.94 16.50
CA THR A 34 -3.57 -3.76 15.70
C THR A 34 -4.88 -3.01 15.50
N VAL A 35 -5.23 -2.73 14.24
CA VAL A 35 -6.54 -2.21 13.86
C VAL A 35 -7.40 -3.38 13.38
N VAL A 36 -8.50 -3.61 14.05
CA VAL A 36 -9.50 -4.61 13.68
C VAL A 36 -10.73 -3.92 13.11
N PHE A 37 -11.16 -4.34 11.95
CA PHE A 37 -12.36 -3.86 11.30
C PHE A 37 -13.43 -4.96 11.41
N GLU A 38 -14.53 -4.68 12.08
CA GLU A 38 -15.64 -5.62 12.16
C GLU A 38 -16.40 -5.71 10.82
N ASP A 39 -17.26 -6.72 10.71
CA ASP A 39 -18.11 -6.89 9.54
C ASP A 39 -18.95 -5.64 9.28
N GLY A 40 -19.07 -5.24 8.02
CA GLY A 40 -19.82 -4.06 7.60
C GLY A 40 -19.12 -2.71 7.81
N VAL A 41 -17.83 -2.69 8.12
CA VAL A 41 -17.05 -1.45 8.15
C VAL A 41 -16.77 -0.97 6.71
N VAL A 42 -17.05 0.31 6.47
CA VAL A 42 -16.69 1.04 5.25
C VAL A 42 -15.79 2.22 5.61
N ILE A 43 -14.62 2.30 5.01
CA ILE A 43 -13.74 3.47 5.09
C ILE A 43 -13.83 4.20 3.76
N GLU A 44 -14.34 5.43 3.76
CA GLU A 44 -14.49 6.26 2.56
C GLU A 44 -13.45 7.36 2.51
N ASN A 45 -12.79 7.50 1.36
CA ASN A 45 -11.98 8.67 1.07
C ASN A 45 -12.89 9.85 0.68
N ILE A 46 -12.80 10.94 1.44
CA ILE A 46 -13.47 12.21 1.14
C ILE A 46 -12.47 13.37 1.12
N PHE A 47 -11.22 13.12 0.73
CA PHE A 47 -10.21 14.17 0.66
C PHE A 47 -10.68 15.30 -0.23
N ASP A 48 -10.91 16.45 0.37
CA ASP A 48 -11.27 17.66 -0.36
C ASP A 48 -10.00 18.30 -0.94
N THR A 49 -9.86 18.22 -2.27
CA THR A 49 -8.74 18.84 -2.97
C THR A 49 -8.89 20.35 -3.11
N LYS A 50 -10.06 20.91 -2.78
CA LYS A 50 -10.35 22.35 -2.80
C LYS A 50 -10.10 23.01 -1.44
N ALA A 51 -10.00 22.24 -0.37
CA ALA A 51 -9.64 22.77 0.93
C ALA A 51 -8.21 23.35 0.86
N HIS A 52 -7.98 24.48 1.51
CA HIS A 52 -6.66 25.14 1.61
C HIS A 52 -5.62 24.28 2.36
N ILE A 53 -6.03 23.16 2.92
CA ILE A 53 -5.18 22.16 3.56
C ILE A 53 -4.79 21.15 2.48
N LYS A 54 -3.50 20.94 2.28
CA LYS A 54 -3.01 19.93 1.32
C LYS A 54 -3.68 18.59 1.62
N PRO A 55 -4.31 17.95 0.62
CA PRO A 55 -4.95 16.67 0.83
C PRO A 55 -3.91 15.67 1.30
N ALA A 56 -4.31 14.83 2.23
CA ALA A 56 -3.48 13.74 2.69
C ALA A 56 -3.12 12.82 1.50
N THR A 57 -1.89 12.34 1.46
CA THR A 57 -1.43 11.45 0.39
C THR A 57 -2.04 10.05 0.47
N ALA A 58 -2.49 9.64 1.65
CA ALA A 58 -3.12 8.34 1.88
C ALA A 58 -4.15 8.39 3.01
N MET A 59 -5.16 7.50 2.97
CA MET A 59 -6.10 7.34 4.09
C MET A 59 -5.38 6.83 5.35
N TRP A 60 -4.50 5.85 5.19
CA TRP A 60 -3.73 5.28 6.29
C TRP A 60 -2.23 5.42 6.03
N GLN A 61 -1.50 5.93 7.00
CA GLN A 61 -0.05 5.99 6.97
C GLN A 61 0.54 5.20 8.16
N LEU A 62 1.36 4.20 7.87
CA LEU A 62 2.06 3.43 8.89
C LEU A 62 3.27 4.22 9.38
N VAL A 63 2.98 5.22 10.19
CA VAL A 63 3.94 6.15 10.79
C VAL A 63 3.34 6.76 12.05
N PRO A 64 4.11 7.03 13.12
CA PRO A 64 3.62 7.82 14.24
C PRO A 64 3.31 9.27 13.81
N LYS A 65 2.19 9.83 14.24
CA LYS A 65 1.76 11.18 13.84
C LYS A 65 2.82 12.24 14.09
N ASN A 66 3.50 12.19 15.23
CA ASN A 66 4.56 13.13 15.57
C ASN A 66 5.79 13.07 14.67
N MET A 67 5.93 12.03 13.85
CA MET A 67 7.00 11.90 12.85
C MET A 67 6.63 12.52 11.50
N THR A 68 5.34 12.69 11.20
CA THR A 68 4.89 13.21 9.90
C THR A 68 5.31 14.65 9.64
N TYR A 69 5.64 15.40 10.67
CA TYR A 69 6.12 16.79 10.59
C TYR A 69 7.65 16.91 10.51
N LYS A 70 8.38 15.79 10.65
CA LYS A 70 9.84 15.78 10.66
C LYS A 70 10.37 15.45 9.27
N ASN A 71 11.20 16.31 8.72
CA ASN A 71 11.77 16.09 7.39
C ASN A 71 12.80 14.96 7.42
N LYS A 72 12.68 14.01 6.48
CA LYS A 72 13.62 12.87 6.26
C LYS A 72 14.05 12.16 7.55
N ALA A 73 13.13 12.00 8.49
CA ALA A 73 13.46 11.50 9.84
C ALA A 73 13.57 9.97 9.90
N ILE A 74 12.82 9.26 9.04
CA ILE A 74 12.73 7.79 9.06
C ILE A 74 13.37 7.21 7.81
N GLY A 75 14.30 6.29 7.99
CA GLY A 75 14.99 5.56 6.92
C GLY A 75 15.20 4.10 7.28
N LYS A 76 15.73 3.31 6.35
CA LYS A 76 15.91 1.87 6.46
C LYS A 76 14.60 1.18 6.84
N TYR A 77 14.58 0.36 7.89
CA TYR A 77 13.38 -0.32 8.42
C TYR A 77 13.04 0.19 9.83
N ASN A 78 13.22 1.49 10.07
CA ASN A 78 13.09 2.11 11.40
C ASN A 78 11.76 2.87 11.59
N GLY A 79 10.82 2.73 10.64
CA GLY A 79 9.46 3.24 10.76
C GLY A 79 8.57 2.35 11.64
N THR A 80 7.28 2.41 11.39
CA THR A 80 6.30 1.59 12.14
C THR A 80 6.65 0.10 12.06
N SER A 81 6.59 -0.57 13.21
CA SER A 81 6.82 -2.00 13.32
C SER A 81 5.69 -2.72 14.05
N ASN A 82 5.50 -4.03 13.73
CA ASN A 82 4.51 -4.89 14.39
C ASN A 82 3.07 -4.34 14.30
N ALA A 83 2.69 -3.74 13.18
CA ALA A 83 1.34 -3.20 12.99
C ALA A 83 0.49 -4.15 12.13
N LYS A 84 -0.79 -4.24 12.47
CA LYS A 84 -1.74 -5.09 11.76
C LYS A 84 -3.02 -4.33 11.42
N MET A 85 -3.58 -4.63 10.24
CA MET A 85 -4.89 -4.15 9.77
C MET A 85 -5.70 -5.36 9.34
N ILE A 86 -6.66 -5.77 10.15
CA ILE A 86 -7.34 -7.07 10.02
C ILE A 86 -8.85 -6.88 9.87
N ALA A 87 -9.40 -7.32 8.76
CA ALA A 87 -10.84 -7.39 8.55
C ALA A 87 -11.44 -8.68 9.12
N LYS A 88 -12.60 -8.57 9.77
CA LYS A 88 -13.38 -9.66 10.36
C LYS A 88 -14.72 -9.85 9.64
N GLY A 89 -14.73 -9.85 8.33
CA GLY A 89 -15.91 -9.99 7.50
C GLY A 89 -15.86 -9.09 6.28
N LYS A 90 -16.98 -8.53 5.84
CA LYS A 90 -17.05 -7.62 4.68
C LYS A 90 -16.59 -6.23 5.08
N VAL A 91 -15.36 -5.90 4.77
CA VAL A 91 -14.75 -4.57 5.03
C VAL A 91 -14.36 -3.95 3.71
N VAL A 92 -14.72 -2.69 3.50
CA VAL A 92 -14.47 -1.96 2.27
C VAL A 92 -13.65 -0.70 2.55
N PHE A 93 -12.55 -0.53 1.79
CA PHE A 93 -11.82 0.73 1.69
C PHE A 93 -12.12 1.32 0.31
N ASP A 94 -12.95 2.38 0.30
CA ASP A 94 -13.41 3.04 -0.90
C ASP A 94 -12.61 4.31 -1.14
N MET A 95 -11.82 4.33 -2.20
CA MET A 95 -11.10 5.53 -2.62
C MET A 95 -12.01 6.57 -3.28
N ASN A 96 -13.29 6.21 -3.54
CA ASN A 96 -14.30 7.08 -4.09
C ASN A 96 -13.85 7.80 -5.38
N TYR A 97 -12.94 7.19 -6.12
CA TYR A 97 -12.29 7.77 -7.30
C TYR A 97 -11.60 9.12 -7.05
N ILE A 98 -11.28 9.42 -5.81
CA ILE A 98 -10.47 10.57 -5.42
C ILE A 98 -8.99 10.19 -5.50
N LYS A 99 -8.16 11.10 -6.00
CA LYS A 99 -6.72 10.90 -6.13
C LYS A 99 -6.09 10.71 -4.75
N GLY A 100 -5.28 9.68 -4.59
CA GLY A 100 -4.61 9.35 -3.32
C GLY A 100 -4.31 7.85 -3.23
N LEU A 101 -3.80 7.44 -2.09
CA LEU A 101 -3.48 6.06 -1.73
C LEU A 101 -4.40 5.58 -0.61
N SER A 102 -4.69 4.29 -0.56
CA SER A 102 -5.39 3.74 0.61
C SER A 102 -4.43 3.59 1.79
N ILE A 103 -3.30 2.93 1.58
CA ILE A 103 -2.33 2.63 2.64
C ILE A 103 -0.93 2.94 2.15
N ILE A 104 -0.15 3.64 2.97
CA ILE A 104 1.29 3.82 2.80
C ILE A 104 2.03 3.08 3.90
N ALA A 105 2.91 2.16 3.52
CA ALA A 105 3.82 1.41 4.38
C ALA A 105 5.27 1.69 3.98
N VAL A 106 5.87 2.73 4.56
CA VAL A 106 7.22 3.19 4.22
C VAL A 106 8.17 2.96 5.37
N HIS A 107 9.36 2.41 5.07
CA HIS A 107 10.39 2.09 6.06
C HIS A 107 9.89 1.24 7.24
N CYS A 108 8.82 0.48 7.01
CA CYS A 108 8.13 -0.32 8.01
C CYS A 108 8.72 -1.73 8.12
N LYS A 109 8.43 -2.41 9.23
CA LYS A 109 8.73 -3.85 9.36
C LYS A 109 7.64 -4.60 10.13
N ASN A 110 7.48 -5.90 9.80
CA ASN A 110 6.51 -6.79 10.45
C ASN A 110 5.07 -6.25 10.34
N ILE A 111 4.60 -6.05 9.12
CA ILE A 111 3.27 -5.49 8.83
C ILE A 111 2.35 -6.59 8.30
N GLU A 112 1.10 -6.61 8.75
CA GLU A 112 0.06 -7.48 8.20
C GLU A 112 -1.18 -6.68 7.80
N ILE A 113 -1.66 -6.89 6.56
CA ILE A 113 -2.90 -6.33 6.02
C ILE A 113 -3.73 -7.51 5.50
N SER A 114 -4.93 -7.71 6.03
CA SER A 114 -5.69 -8.92 5.73
C SER A 114 -7.19 -8.70 5.61
N GLY A 115 -7.80 -9.34 4.59
CA GLY A 115 -9.25 -9.48 4.43
C GLY A 115 -9.99 -8.25 3.88
N ILE A 116 -9.29 -7.18 3.53
CA ILE A 116 -9.90 -5.90 3.12
C ILE A 116 -10.23 -5.92 1.63
N THR A 117 -11.39 -5.36 1.27
CA THR A 117 -11.77 -5.06 -0.10
C THR A 117 -11.46 -3.61 -0.42
N PHE A 118 -10.58 -3.37 -1.38
CA PHE A 118 -10.22 -2.06 -1.89
C PHE A 118 -10.97 -1.78 -3.19
N LYS A 119 -11.52 -0.58 -3.37
CA LYS A 119 -12.17 -0.14 -4.61
C LYS A 119 -12.01 1.36 -4.87
N GLY A 120 -12.35 1.79 -6.08
CA GLY A 120 -12.43 3.22 -6.42
C GLY A 120 -11.08 3.92 -6.59
N MET A 121 -10.02 3.22 -6.95
CA MET A 121 -8.71 3.83 -7.24
C MET A 121 -8.76 4.81 -8.41
N ASN A 122 -8.07 5.94 -8.28
CA ASN A 122 -7.89 6.93 -9.33
C ASN A 122 -6.40 7.27 -9.52
N GLY A 123 -5.74 6.50 -10.39
CA GLY A 123 -4.41 6.81 -10.90
C GLY A 123 -3.20 6.58 -9.97
N ASN A 124 -3.41 6.15 -8.75
CA ASN A 124 -2.35 5.78 -7.80
C ASN A 124 -2.40 4.28 -7.49
N HIS A 125 -1.97 3.88 -6.32
CA HIS A 125 -2.00 2.52 -5.81
C HIS A 125 -3.00 2.40 -4.66
N TYR A 126 -3.52 1.20 -4.41
CA TYR A 126 -4.23 0.96 -3.15
C TYR A 126 -3.23 0.87 -2.01
N ILE A 127 -2.16 0.11 -2.19
CA ILE A 127 -1.12 -0.06 -1.18
C ILE A 127 0.24 0.28 -1.77
N GLU A 128 0.92 1.21 -1.13
CA GLU A 128 2.29 1.61 -1.41
C GLU A 128 3.21 0.99 -0.36
N VAL A 129 4.11 0.11 -0.77
CA VAL A 129 5.09 -0.56 0.10
C VAL A 129 6.48 -0.10 -0.31
N ASN A 130 7.09 0.76 0.48
CA ASN A 130 8.37 1.38 0.15
C ASN A 130 9.43 1.11 1.22
N GLY A 131 10.55 0.51 0.80
CA GLY A 131 11.65 0.26 1.70
C GLY A 131 11.24 -0.50 2.96
N ALA A 132 10.32 -1.47 2.83
CA ALA A 132 9.73 -2.18 3.97
C ALA A 132 10.23 -3.63 4.07
N LYS A 133 10.12 -4.20 5.27
CA LYS A 133 10.58 -5.56 5.54
C LYS A 133 9.52 -6.38 6.26
N ASN A 134 9.36 -7.66 5.87
CA ASN A 134 8.37 -8.58 6.46
C ASN A 134 6.94 -8.03 6.37
N VAL A 135 6.46 -7.75 5.16
CA VAL A 135 5.08 -7.29 4.91
C VAL A 135 4.27 -8.46 4.35
N LYS A 136 3.11 -8.71 4.95
CA LYS A 136 2.14 -9.70 4.52
C LYS A 136 0.84 -9.03 4.13
N ILE A 137 0.41 -9.22 2.88
CA ILE A 137 -0.90 -8.80 2.36
C ILE A 137 -1.63 -10.08 1.97
N ASN A 138 -2.75 -10.37 2.64
CA ASN A 138 -3.39 -11.66 2.52
C ASN A 138 -4.91 -11.56 2.45
N LYS A 139 -5.56 -12.42 1.64
CA LYS A 139 -7.02 -12.50 1.52
C LYS A 139 -7.69 -11.15 1.22
N CYS A 140 -7.02 -10.26 0.50
CA CYS A 140 -7.54 -8.96 0.09
C CYS A 140 -8.20 -9.03 -1.29
N LYS A 141 -9.12 -8.10 -1.56
CA LYS A 141 -9.74 -7.93 -2.88
C LYS A 141 -9.44 -6.52 -3.38
N PHE A 142 -8.94 -6.40 -4.60
CA PHE A 142 -8.63 -5.14 -5.26
C PHE A 142 -9.52 -5.01 -6.49
N ASN A 143 -10.46 -4.07 -6.45
CA ASN A 143 -11.50 -3.94 -7.47
C ASN A 143 -11.52 -2.53 -8.06
N LYS A 144 -11.76 -2.47 -9.37
CA LYS A 144 -12.15 -1.26 -10.11
C LYS A 144 -11.28 -0.02 -9.89
N ALA A 145 -10.36 0.21 -10.78
CA ALA A 145 -9.82 1.55 -11.02
C ALA A 145 -10.79 2.40 -11.85
N LYS A 146 -10.58 3.71 -11.87
CA LYS A 146 -11.38 4.66 -12.66
C LYS A 146 -11.29 4.33 -14.15
N LYS A 147 -12.41 4.19 -14.83
CA LYS A 147 -12.48 4.05 -16.29
C LYS A 147 -11.90 5.27 -17.00
N GLY A 148 -11.13 5.06 -18.05
CA GLY A 148 -10.57 6.14 -18.88
C GLY A 148 -9.40 6.92 -18.27
N SER A 149 -9.13 6.76 -17.01
CA SER A 149 -7.93 7.27 -16.36
C SER A 149 -6.75 6.36 -16.70
N PRO A 150 -5.54 6.73 -16.36
CA PRO A 150 -4.24 6.24 -16.78
C PRO A 150 -4.03 4.74 -16.96
N GLN A 151 -5.08 3.97 -17.07
CA GLN A 151 -5.01 2.56 -17.49
C GLN A 151 -4.31 2.39 -18.85
N LYS A 152 -4.40 3.43 -19.72
CA LYS A 152 -3.67 3.46 -21.01
C LYS A 152 -2.37 4.25 -20.97
N ALA A 153 -2.27 5.26 -20.11
CA ALA A 153 -1.15 6.19 -20.10
C ALA A 153 -0.12 5.93 -19.00
N TYR A 154 -0.57 5.43 -17.84
CA TYR A 154 0.30 5.11 -16.71
C TYR A 154 -0.09 3.78 -16.13
N VAL A 155 0.81 2.87 -16.23
CA VAL A 155 0.65 1.56 -15.68
C VAL A 155 0.87 1.64 -14.17
N LYS A 156 -0.21 1.49 -13.43
CA LYS A 156 -0.21 1.56 -11.97
C LYS A 156 -0.62 0.22 -11.38
N GLU A 157 0.12 -0.22 -10.40
CA GLU A 157 -0.09 -1.44 -9.65
C GLU A 157 -1.11 -1.21 -8.53
N ALA A 158 -1.97 -2.20 -8.24
CA ALA A 158 -2.80 -2.15 -7.04
C ALA A 158 -1.94 -2.17 -5.77
N ILE A 159 -0.90 -3.00 -5.77
CA ILE A 159 0.15 -3.01 -4.75
C ILE A 159 1.46 -2.65 -5.43
N ASN A 160 2.01 -1.50 -5.08
CA ASN A 160 3.34 -1.08 -5.53
C ASN A 160 4.39 -1.50 -4.51
N ILE A 161 5.44 -2.18 -4.98
CA ILE A 161 6.61 -2.57 -4.18
C ILE A 161 7.78 -1.73 -4.69
N ASP A 162 8.16 -0.73 -3.94
CA ASP A 162 9.15 0.25 -4.38
C ASP A 162 10.15 0.57 -3.26
N MET A 163 10.98 1.56 -3.48
CA MET A 163 11.88 2.11 -2.47
C MET A 163 11.78 3.63 -2.45
N ALA A 164 12.00 4.23 -1.28
CA ALA A 164 12.06 5.68 -1.15
C ALA A 164 13.31 6.19 -1.85
N ASP A 165 13.15 6.75 -3.05
CA ASP A 165 14.22 7.21 -3.93
C ASP A 165 13.73 8.35 -4.83
N GLU A 166 14.56 9.35 -5.00
CA GLU A 166 14.30 10.49 -5.89
C GLU A 166 14.21 10.05 -7.38
N ILE A 167 14.96 9.01 -7.77
CA ILE A 167 14.97 8.50 -9.14
C ILE A 167 13.66 7.79 -9.49
N THR A 168 13.16 6.97 -8.57
CA THR A 168 11.92 6.21 -8.80
C THR A 168 10.67 7.06 -8.57
N GLY A 169 10.83 8.24 -7.98
CA GLY A 169 9.70 9.06 -7.52
C GLY A 169 8.90 8.39 -6.40
N GLY A 170 9.50 7.35 -5.78
CA GLY A 170 8.89 6.60 -4.70
C GLY A 170 8.60 7.48 -3.50
N VAL A 171 7.41 7.43 -3.06
CA VAL A 171 6.80 8.06 -1.89
C VAL A 171 7.10 9.55 -1.64
N GLY A 172 6.10 10.37 -1.89
CA GLY A 172 6.12 11.81 -1.57
C GLY A 172 5.94 12.17 -0.09
N CYS A 173 6.35 11.30 0.84
CA CYS A 173 6.27 11.58 2.26
C CYS A 173 7.51 12.34 2.72
N THR A 174 7.34 13.58 3.19
CA THR A 174 8.46 14.45 3.63
C THR A 174 9.28 13.83 4.77
N TRP A 175 8.65 13.03 5.61
CA TRP A 175 9.28 12.35 6.74
C TRP A 175 10.15 11.14 6.36
N ALA A 176 9.99 10.59 5.17
CA ALA A 176 10.74 9.43 4.70
C ALA A 176 12.09 9.85 4.09
N LYS A 177 13.17 9.16 4.48
CA LYS A 177 14.47 9.31 3.83
C LYS A 177 14.46 8.67 2.46
N GLN A 178 14.99 9.36 1.47
CA GLN A 178 15.23 8.85 0.11
C GLN A 178 16.53 8.03 0.08
N ASP A 179 16.60 6.99 0.90
CA ASP A 179 17.83 6.25 1.19
C ASP A 179 18.02 4.97 0.36
N LYS A 180 17.13 4.75 -0.62
CA LYS A 180 17.16 3.60 -1.53
C LYS A 180 17.07 2.25 -0.81
N THR A 181 16.46 2.22 0.36
CA THR A 181 16.24 0.96 1.09
C THR A 181 15.29 0.06 0.31
N PRO A 182 15.70 -1.15 -0.08
CA PRO A 182 14.83 -2.06 -0.82
C PRO A 182 13.79 -2.75 0.07
N CYS A 183 12.70 -3.21 -0.52
CA CYS A 183 11.77 -4.11 0.15
C CYS A 183 12.36 -5.52 0.29
N VAL A 184 12.13 -6.16 1.45
CA VAL A 184 12.61 -7.51 1.75
C VAL A 184 11.52 -8.34 2.42
N ASN A 185 11.30 -9.57 1.95
CA ASN A 185 10.31 -10.51 2.46
C ASN A 185 8.88 -9.93 2.42
N ILE A 186 8.41 -9.67 1.20
CA ILE A 186 7.05 -9.22 0.94
C ILE A 186 6.23 -10.41 0.45
N LYS A 187 5.07 -10.65 1.07
CA LYS A 187 4.18 -11.76 0.73
C LYS A 187 2.81 -11.21 0.35
N VAL A 188 2.36 -11.50 -0.87
CA VAL A 188 1.01 -11.23 -1.35
C VAL A 188 0.34 -12.57 -1.65
N THR A 189 -0.67 -12.91 -0.86
CA THR A 189 -1.23 -14.26 -0.90
C THR A 189 -2.75 -14.27 -0.90
N ASN A 190 -3.35 -15.27 -1.57
CA ASN A 190 -4.79 -15.58 -1.52
C ASN A 190 -5.69 -14.36 -1.81
N SER A 191 -5.24 -13.46 -2.67
CA SER A 191 -5.90 -12.19 -2.96
C SER A 191 -6.44 -12.15 -4.39
N VAL A 192 -7.41 -11.28 -4.63
CA VAL A 192 -8.05 -11.13 -5.95
C VAL A 192 -7.80 -9.71 -6.47
N PHE A 193 -7.36 -9.61 -7.71
CA PHE A 193 -7.12 -8.36 -8.42
C PHE A 193 -7.99 -8.32 -9.67
N GLN A 194 -8.84 -7.30 -9.81
CA GLN A 194 -9.76 -7.22 -10.93
C GLN A 194 -10.01 -5.78 -11.41
N GLY A 195 -9.96 -5.58 -12.74
CA GLY A 195 -10.39 -4.33 -13.38
C GLY A 195 -9.50 -3.13 -13.10
N MET A 196 -8.19 -3.32 -13.14
CA MET A 196 -7.17 -2.28 -13.02
C MET A 196 -6.03 -2.52 -14.02
N SER A 197 -5.02 -1.67 -14.02
CA SER A 197 -3.89 -1.81 -14.94
C SER A 197 -3.01 -3.00 -14.57
N ARG A 198 -2.38 -2.98 -13.42
CA ARG A 198 -1.51 -4.05 -12.90
C ARG A 198 -1.95 -4.50 -11.52
N GLY A 199 -1.68 -5.77 -11.20
CA GLY A 199 -1.96 -6.32 -9.88
C GLY A 199 -0.88 -5.93 -8.86
N VAL A 200 0.27 -6.56 -8.93
CA VAL A 200 1.41 -6.34 -8.02
C VAL A 200 2.65 -6.03 -8.84
N GLY A 201 3.45 -5.06 -8.44
CA GLY A 201 4.68 -4.81 -9.17
C GLY A 201 5.54 -3.67 -8.65
N THR A 202 6.58 -3.39 -9.42
CA THR A 202 7.47 -2.25 -9.31
C THR A 202 7.55 -1.60 -10.68
N HIS A 203 7.23 -0.33 -10.82
CA HIS A 203 7.20 0.34 -12.12
C HIS A 203 8.50 1.07 -12.47
N ASN A 204 9.43 1.18 -11.55
CA ASN A 204 10.72 1.80 -11.77
C ASN A 204 11.80 1.13 -10.89
N TYR A 205 13.05 1.39 -11.15
CA TYR A 205 14.16 0.80 -10.41
C TYR A 205 15.19 1.85 -10.00
N SER A 206 15.96 1.57 -8.98
CA SER A 206 17.04 2.40 -8.49
C SER A 206 18.40 1.73 -8.59
N GLN A 207 19.42 2.55 -8.62
CA GLN A 207 20.82 2.16 -8.66
C GLN A 207 21.64 2.85 -7.57
N THR A 208 22.72 2.19 -7.17
CA THR A 208 23.76 2.81 -6.35
C THR A 208 24.49 3.92 -7.14
N LYS A 209 25.29 4.74 -6.46
CA LYS A 209 26.16 5.73 -7.12
C LYS A 209 27.10 5.08 -8.16
N LYS A 210 27.51 3.83 -7.97
CA LYS A 210 28.33 3.05 -8.91
C LYS A 210 27.50 2.32 -9.99
N LYS A 211 26.27 2.78 -10.26
CA LYS A 211 25.33 2.22 -11.27
C LYS A 211 25.02 0.74 -11.12
N LYS A 212 25.16 0.17 -9.92
CA LYS A 212 24.71 -1.19 -9.62
C LYS A 212 23.24 -1.19 -9.24
N ASN A 213 22.45 -2.07 -9.83
CA ASN A 213 21.02 -2.20 -9.52
C ASN A 213 20.79 -2.59 -8.06
N ILE A 214 19.77 -1.96 -7.45
CA ILE A 214 19.29 -2.30 -6.11
C ILE A 214 18.07 -3.19 -6.26
N TYR A 215 18.08 -4.34 -5.62
CA TYR A 215 17.05 -5.36 -5.78
C TYR A 215 16.16 -5.47 -4.55
N HIS A 216 14.85 -5.47 -4.76
CA HIS A 216 13.92 -6.05 -3.80
C HIS A 216 14.15 -7.56 -3.72
N SER A 217 13.93 -8.17 -2.56
CA SER A 217 14.25 -9.59 -2.41
C SER A 217 13.28 -10.37 -1.54
N LYS A 218 13.24 -11.69 -1.74
CA LYS A 218 12.37 -12.61 -1.02
C LYS A 218 10.89 -12.24 -1.19
N ILE A 219 10.46 -12.00 -2.44
CA ILE A 219 9.08 -11.68 -2.76
C ILE A 219 8.31 -12.99 -3.01
N LEU A 220 7.15 -13.14 -2.40
CA LEU A 220 6.25 -14.27 -2.60
C LEU A 220 4.88 -13.80 -3.09
N ILE A 221 4.50 -14.22 -4.29
CA ILE A 221 3.18 -14.00 -4.89
C ILE A 221 2.53 -15.38 -5.03
N LYS A 222 1.58 -15.73 -4.12
CA LYS A 222 1.06 -17.10 -4.07
C LYS A 222 -0.46 -17.17 -3.90
N GLY A 223 -1.11 -18.03 -4.69
CA GLY A 223 -2.53 -18.35 -4.55
C GLY A 223 -3.47 -17.19 -4.88
N ASN A 224 -3.01 -16.22 -5.67
CA ASN A 224 -3.81 -15.05 -6.06
C ASN A 224 -4.57 -15.30 -7.36
N THR A 225 -5.63 -14.53 -7.58
CA THR A 225 -6.34 -14.46 -8.86
C THR A 225 -6.18 -13.07 -9.45
N PHE A 226 -5.62 -12.99 -10.65
CA PHE A 226 -5.48 -11.78 -11.46
C PHE A 226 -6.45 -11.87 -12.64
N LYS A 227 -7.46 -11.01 -12.69
CA LYS A 227 -8.55 -11.11 -13.67
C LYS A 227 -8.86 -9.77 -14.34
N ASN A 228 -8.96 -9.79 -15.66
CA ASN A 228 -9.31 -8.62 -16.48
C ASN A 228 -8.42 -7.40 -16.15
N LEU A 229 -7.13 -7.62 -16.00
CA LEU A 229 -6.16 -6.55 -15.86
C LEU A 229 -5.73 -6.05 -17.23
N TYR A 230 -5.57 -4.74 -17.37
CA TYR A 230 -5.26 -4.13 -18.65
C TYR A 230 -3.86 -4.52 -19.14
N ASP A 231 -2.87 -4.54 -18.25
CA ASP A 231 -1.46 -4.85 -18.58
C ASP A 231 -1.04 -6.20 -17.97
N ALA A 232 -0.72 -6.27 -16.71
CA ALA A 232 -0.12 -7.44 -16.10
C ALA A 232 -0.68 -7.80 -14.72
N GLY A 233 -0.74 -9.10 -14.41
CA GLY A 233 -1.00 -9.56 -13.04
C GLY A 233 0.14 -9.23 -12.11
N VAL A 234 1.37 -9.53 -12.55
CA VAL A 234 2.61 -9.25 -11.83
C VAL A 234 3.60 -8.56 -12.76
N TYR A 235 4.15 -7.44 -12.34
CA TYR A 235 5.14 -6.68 -13.09
C TYR A 235 6.45 -6.57 -12.30
N LEU A 236 7.42 -7.38 -12.68
CA LEU A 236 8.69 -7.51 -11.97
C LEU A 236 9.72 -6.53 -12.52
N MET A 237 10.26 -5.71 -11.65
CA MET A 237 11.41 -4.88 -11.95
C MET A 237 12.37 -4.88 -10.74
N ASN A 238 13.61 -5.31 -10.97
CA ASN A 238 14.63 -5.44 -9.92
C ASN A 238 14.22 -6.30 -8.71
N TRP A 239 13.58 -7.45 -8.94
CA TRP A 239 13.30 -8.42 -7.88
C TRP A 239 14.27 -9.60 -7.98
N LYS A 240 14.73 -10.10 -6.83
CA LYS A 240 15.54 -11.33 -6.73
C LYS A 240 15.00 -12.26 -5.64
N ASN A 241 15.33 -13.56 -5.75
CA ASN A 241 14.82 -14.59 -4.84
C ASN A 241 13.28 -14.53 -4.72
N THR A 242 12.61 -14.44 -5.88
CA THR A 242 11.16 -14.28 -6.00
C THR A 242 10.51 -15.61 -6.32
N LYS A 243 9.35 -15.86 -5.71
CA LYS A 243 8.52 -17.03 -6.00
C LYS A 243 7.11 -16.57 -6.39
N ILE A 244 6.65 -17.02 -7.57
CA ILE A 244 5.28 -16.79 -8.09
C ILE A 244 4.65 -18.15 -8.26
N LEU A 245 3.75 -18.53 -7.35
CA LEU A 245 3.29 -19.91 -7.20
C LEU A 245 1.77 -19.99 -7.13
N ASN A 246 1.19 -20.94 -7.87
CA ASN A 246 -0.25 -21.29 -7.75
C ASN A 246 -1.19 -20.09 -7.93
N ASN A 247 -0.86 -19.15 -8.81
CA ASN A 247 -1.71 -18.03 -9.15
C ASN A 247 -2.54 -18.33 -10.40
N ARG A 248 -3.73 -17.73 -10.50
CA ARG A 248 -4.60 -17.81 -11.67
C ARG A 248 -4.56 -16.47 -12.41
N PHE A 249 -4.26 -16.51 -13.71
CA PHE A 249 -4.25 -15.35 -14.60
C PHE A 249 -5.36 -15.51 -15.62
N ILE A 250 -6.34 -14.59 -15.63
CA ILE A 250 -7.56 -14.70 -16.44
C ILE A 250 -7.76 -13.40 -17.21
N LYS A 251 -7.67 -13.46 -18.54
CA LYS A 251 -7.90 -12.31 -19.45
C LYS A 251 -7.14 -11.06 -19.03
N ASN A 252 -5.84 -11.18 -18.82
CA ASN A 252 -4.92 -10.06 -18.58
C ASN A 252 -4.18 -9.70 -19.87
N GLY A 253 -3.63 -8.46 -19.94
CA GLY A 253 -2.80 -8.03 -21.07
C GLY A 253 -3.62 -7.62 -22.30
N LYS A 254 -4.66 -6.82 -22.14
CA LYS A 254 -5.42 -6.24 -23.27
C LYS A 254 -4.72 -5.02 -23.91
N GLY A 255 -3.46 -4.82 -23.64
CA GLY A 255 -2.71 -3.67 -24.10
C GLY A 255 -2.17 -3.75 -25.53
N ASN A 256 -2.37 -4.89 -26.22
CA ASN A 256 -1.95 -5.09 -27.62
C ASN A 256 -3.14 -5.47 -28.47
#